data_968a32df2a0b9b66023c1bc07985eefa
#
_entry.id   968a32df2a0b9b66023c1bc07985eefa
#
_cell.length_a   1.000
_cell.length_b   1.000
_cell.length_c   1.000
_cell.angle_alpha   90.00
_cell.angle_beta   90.00
_cell.angle_gamma   90.00
#
_symmetry.space_group_name_H-M   'P 1'
#
loop_
_entity.id
_entity.type
_entity.pdbx_description
1 polymer ?
#
loop_
_entity_poly.entity_id
_entity_poly.type
_entity_poly.pdbx_seq_one_letter_code
_entity_poly.pdbx_strand_id
1 'polypeptide(L)'
;MRVTSQPLRTDVTPSRALLVLAAHAAARGLPPPAMLSGDWFGSQAVIAPSLTVSPRAFPSAAEADGPPGVIGGGWFGYLSYDLADPSHRTGSLPAAAWGWADHVLRWSASGTCHLDSLDGGGPSVSTMESLLAGPVPSASWTAGPLRRPLPSEHRDAVKACVHAIEAGELFQANICGRFTGSFSGSPAALFASGVSSLAPRRAAFLSGSWGSVVSFSPELFLARHGRSVRSTPIKGTLPRRGPADDGNEQLLRQSTKDVAENVMITDLVRNDLGRVCEVGSVTVPSLLRVRPAPGVWHLDSTVTGVLRPSVSDAALLDATFPPGSVTGAPKIRALDLIASLEPCGRGVYTGAIGLLSPVAGLELNVAIRTFEIAAGSIALGVGGGITADSDPEAEWQECLHKAAPLEHLLANPLLRGVEQ
;
A
#
# COMPACT_ATOMS: atom_id res chain seq x y z
N MET A 1 -5.29 6.00 -28.66
CA MET A 1 -4.56 6.74 -27.60
C MET A 1 -3.08 6.76 -27.98
N ARG A 2 -2.49 7.94 -28.11
CA ARG A 2 -1.05 8.09 -28.42
C ARG A 2 -0.27 8.14 -27.09
N VAL A 3 0.77 7.31 -26.96
CA VAL A 3 1.61 7.24 -25.76
C VAL A 3 2.98 7.81 -26.11
N THR A 4 3.48 8.71 -25.27
CA THR A 4 4.83 9.29 -25.41
C THR A 4 5.60 9.17 -24.10
N SER A 5 6.93 9.03 -24.21
CA SER A 5 7.85 9.01 -23.09
C SER A 5 9.09 9.81 -23.48
N GLN A 6 9.41 10.83 -22.72
CA GLN A 6 10.53 11.73 -23.00
C GLN A 6 11.42 11.85 -21.76
N PRO A 7 12.75 11.63 -21.87
CA PRO A 7 13.64 11.78 -20.73
C PRO A 7 13.76 13.25 -20.31
N LEU A 8 13.83 13.50 -19.01
CA LEU A 8 14.12 14.80 -18.43
C LEU A 8 15.61 14.87 -18.02
N ARG A 9 16.21 16.03 -18.22
CA ARG A 9 17.55 16.36 -17.71
C ARG A 9 17.42 16.91 -16.28
N THR A 10 17.37 16.01 -15.32
CA THR A 10 17.21 16.37 -13.90
C THR A 10 17.90 15.33 -13.01
N ASP A 11 18.58 15.81 -11.97
CA ASP A 11 19.15 14.97 -10.90
C ASP A 11 18.26 14.96 -9.64
N VAL A 12 17.04 15.48 -9.75
CA VAL A 12 16.11 15.59 -8.65
C VAL A 12 15.61 14.20 -8.25
N THR A 13 15.72 13.88 -6.96
CA THR A 13 15.16 12.63 -6.41
C THR A 13 13.63 12.67 -6.43
N PRO A 14 12.95 11.51 -6.48
CA PRO A 14 11.48 11.46 -6.44
C PRO A 14 10.86 12.19 -5.23
N SER A 15 11.45 12.03 -4.04
CA SER A 15 10.97 12.70 -2.82
C SER A 15 11.11 14.22 -2.92
N ARG A 16 12.22 14.72 -3.46
CA ARG A 16 12.41 16.16 -3.70
C ARG A 16 11.42 16.68 -4.74
N ALA A 17 11.20 15.96 -5.83
CA ALA A 17 10.23 16.31 -6.85
C ALA A 17 8.81 16.45 -6.27
N LEU A 18 8.40 15.50 -5.41
CA LEU A 18 7.11 15.58 -4.70
C LEU A 18 6.97 16.89 -3.91
N LEU A 19 7.99 17.28 -3.14
CA LEU A 19 7.95 18.50 -2.32
C LEU A 19 7.87 19.78 -3.17
N VAL A 20 8.65 19.85 -4.25
CA VAL A 20 8.61 20.97 -5.20
C VAL A 20 7.23 21.08 -5.85
N LEU A 21 6.69 19.97 -6.32
CA LEU A 21 5.36 19.92 -6.95
C LEU A 21 4.24 20.25 -5.97
N ALA A 22 4.31 19.77 -4.73
CA ALA A 22 3.33 20.07 -3.69
C ALA A 22 3.31 21.58 -3.34
N ALA A 23 4.48 22.21 -3.22
CA ALA A 23 4.59 23.63 -2.98
C ALA A 23 4.10 24.46 -4.18
N HIS A 24 4.45 24.05 -5.40
CA HIS A 24 3.96 24.70 -6.62
C HIS A 24 2.43 24.61 -6.71
N ALA A 25 1.86 23.44 -6.44
CA ALA A 25 0.41 23.25 -6.43
C ALA A 25 -0.27 24.17 -5.39
N ALA A 26 0.25 24.20 -4.17
CA ALA A 26 -0.28 25.04 -3.10
C ALA A 26 -0.22 26.54 -3.46
N ALA A 27 0.91 27.01 -4.00
CA ALA A 27 1.09 28.42 -4.39
C ALA A 27 0.16 28.86 -5.54
N ARG A 28 -0.31 27.91 -6.36
CA ARG A 28 -1.16 28.18 -7.52
C ARG A 28 -2.61 27.76 -7.34
N GLY A 29 -2.98 27.23 -6.18
CA GLY A 29 -4.32 26.68 -5.95
C GLY A 29 -4.65 25.48 -6.84
N LEU A 30 -3.64 24.74 -7.28
CA LEU A 30 -3.80 23.50 -8.05
C LEU A 30 -4.04 22.29 -7.13
N PRO A 31 -4.64 21.21 -7.63
CA PRO A 31 -4.69 19.94 -6.91
C PRO A 31 -3.30 19.44 -6.51
N PRO A 32 -3.17 18.80 -5.33
CA PRO A 32 -1.89 18.28 -4.87
C PRO A 32 -1.36 17.18 -5.80
N PRO A 33 -0.03 16.89 -5.79
CA PRO A 33 0.52 15.75 -6.49
C PRO A 33 0.10 14.44 -5.82
N ALA A 34 0.13 13.34 -6.60
CA ALA A 34 0.07 11.98 -6.10
C ALA A 34 1.37 11.24 -6.42
N MET A 35 1.81 10.34 -5.54
CA MET A 35 3.08 9.60 -5.74
C MET A 35 2.96 8.15 -5.33
N LEU A 36 3.52 7.28 -6.16
CA LEU A 36 3.87 5.90 -5.85
C LEU A 36 5.40 5.81 -5.80
N SER A 37 5.98 5.19 -4.77
CA SER A 37 7.42 5.08 -4.58
C SER A 37 7.83 3.66 -4.19
N GLY A 38 8.96 3.21 -4.71
CA GLY A 38 9.44 1.85 -4.58
C GLY A 38 9.27 1.08 -5.90
N ASP A 39 8.88 -0.18 -5.82
CA ASP A 39 8.78 -1.09 -6.97
C ASP A 39 7.37 -1.04 -7.61
N TRP A 40 7.12 -0.04 -8.44
CA TRP A 40 5.85 0.14 -9.15
C TRP A 40 6.05 0.06 -10.66
N PHE A 41 5.39 -0.90 -11.33
CA PHE A 41 5.51 -1.14 -12.78
C PHE A 41 6.97 -1.25 -13.25
N GLY A 42 7.85 -1.83 -12.40
CA GLY A 42 9.29 -1.91 -12.65
C GLY A 42 10.03 -0.57 -12.59
N SER A 43 9.42 0.45 -12.02
CA SER A 43 9.99 1.80 -11.84
C SER A 43 10.25 2.09 -10.36
N GLN A 44 11.18 3.01 -10.05
CA GLN A 44 11.48 3.44 -8.69
C GLN A 44 10.43 4.39 -8.12
N ALA A 45 9.78 5.19 -8.98
CA ALA A 45 8.71 6.09 -8.58
C ALA A 45 7.86 6.52 -9.77
N VAL A 46 6.60 6.85 -9.48
CA VAL A 46 5.62 7.44 -10.42
C VAL A 46 4.92 8.59 -9.72
N ILE A 47 4.94 9.79 -10.31
CA ILE A 47 4.29 10.98 -9.75
C ILE A 47 3.32 11.57 -10.77
N ALA A 48 2.05 11.74 -10.39
CA ALA A 48 1.15 12.66 -11.06
C ALA A 48 1.40 14.07 -10.49
N PRO A 49 1.88 15.04 -11.28
CA PRO A 49 2.32 16.35 -10.76
C PRO A 49 1.23 17.18 -10.13
N SER A 50 0.00 17.01 -10.58
CA SER A 50 -1.20 17.63 -10.03
C SER A 50 -2.38 16.70 -10.31
N LEU A 51 -3.17 16.35 -9.29
CA LEU A 51 -4.21 15.35 -9.43
C LEU A 51 -5.42 15.64 -8.54
N THR A 52 -6.58 15.83 -9.16
CA THR A 52 -7.85 15.86 -8.43
C THR A 52 -8.30 14.44 -8.09
N VAL A 53 -8.13 14.04 -6.83
CA VAL A 53 -8.62 12.76 -6.30
C VAL A 53 -9.96 12.98 -5.60
N SER A 54 -11.02 12.39 -6.11
CA SER A 54 -12.39 12.56 -5.60
C SER A 54 -13.05 11.23 -5.23
N PRO A 55 -14.02 11.24 -4.31
CA PRO A 55 -14.80 10.05 -3.97
C PRO A 55 -15.48 9.47 -5.21
N ARG A 56 -15.18 8.22 -5.53
CA ARG A 56 -15.80 7.46 -6.62
C ARG A 56 -15.48 5.98 -6.52
N ALA A 57 -16.33 5.14 -7.11
CA ALA A 57 -16.10 3.71 -7.26
C ALA A 57 -14.85 3.42 -8.12
N PHE A 58 -14.37 2.18 -8.05
CA PHE A 58 -13.25 1.73 -8.87
C PHE A 58 -13.50 2.03 -10.36
N PRO A 59 -12.57 2.74 -11.03
CA PRO A 59 -12.75 3.13 -12.42
C PRO A 59 -12.48 1.97 -13.38
N SER A 60 -12.89 2.15 -14.64
CA SER A 60 -12.42 1.34 -15.74
C SER A 60 -11.45 2.15 -16.61
N ALA A 61 -10.51 1.47 -17.25
CA ALA A 61 -9.66 2.05 -18.28
C ALA A 61 -9.68 1.15 -19.53
N ALA A 62 -9.84 1.75 -20.69
CA ALA A 62 -9.65 1.03 -21.95
C ALA A 62 -8.15 0.75 -22.12
N GLU A 63 -7.79 -0.49 -22.45
CA GLU A 63 -6.39 -0.84 -22.69
C GLU A 63 -5.87 -0.14 -23.96
N ALA A 64 -4.62 0.27 -23.90
CA ALA A 64 -3.92 0.91 -25.00
C ALA A 64 -2.52 0.32 -25.14
N ASP A 65 -2.08 0.16 -26.38
CA ASP A 65 -0.72 -0.26 -26.67
C ASP A 65 0.26 0.87 -26.36
N GLY A 66 1.39 0.52 -25.79
CA GLY A 66 2.48 1.45 -25.50
C GLY A 66 3.84 0.77 -25.44
N PRO A 67 4.92 1.53 -25.49
CA PRO A 67 6.26 0.98 -25.37
C PRO A 67 6.46 0.28 -24.01
N PRO A 68 7.24 -0.81 -23.94
CA PRO A 68 7.54 -1.49 -22.68
C PRO A 68 8.12 -0.55 -21.63
N GLY A 69 7.62 -0.65 -20.40
CA GLY A 69 8.07 0.15 -19.27
C GLY A 69 7.56 1.59 -19.23
N VAL A 70 6.72 2.00 -20.18
CA VAL A 70 6.04 3.31 -20.17
C VAL A 70 4.70 3.18 -19.46
N ILE A 71 4.34 4.18 -18.65
CA ILE A 71 3.09 4.20 -17.89
C ILE A 71 2.06 5.12 -18.58
N GLY A 72 2.51 6.24 -19.12
CA GLY A 72 1.66 7.23 -19.80
C GLY A 72 0.84 8.10 -18.84
N GLY A 73 0.12 7.47 -17.95
CA GLY A 73 -0.81 8.07 -16.98
C GLY A 73 -1.81 7.03 -16.49
N GLY A 74 -2.96 7.48 -15.96
CA GLY A 74 -4.02 6.58 -15.49
C GLY A 74 -4.73 7.06 -14.23
N TRP A 75 -5.49 6.15 -13.61
CA TRP A 75 -6.26 6.37 -12.40
C TRP A 75 -5.43 6.03 -11.16
N PHE A 76 -5.02 7.04 -10.39
CA PHE A 76 -4.45 6.88 -9.06
C PHE A 76 -5.56 6.88 -8.03
N GLY A 77 -5.51 5.97 -7.07
CA GLY A 77 -6.55 5.95 -6.05
C GLY A 77 -6.40 4.83 -5.03
N TYR A 78 -7.46 4.64 -4.26
CA TYR A 78 -7.53 3.60 -3.24
C TYR A 78 -8.95 3.03 -3.09
N LEU A 79 -8.98 1.84 -2.51
CA LEU A 79 -10.16 1.15 -2.02
C LEU A 79 -10.00 0.94 -0.51
N SER A 80 -10.93 1.46 0.29
CA SER A 80 -10.99 1.22 1.73
C SER A 80 -11.43 -0.22 2.03
N TYR A 81 -10.90 -0.81 3.09
CA TYR A 81 -11.40 -2.09 3.63
C TYR A 81 -12.90 -2.04 3.94
N ASP A 82 -13.41 -0.87 4.33
CA ASP A 82 -14.82 -0.67 4.70
C ASP A 82 -15.79 -1.03 3.55
N LEU A 83 -15.33 -1.10 2.29
CA LEU A 83 -16.13 -1.61 1.16
C LEU A 83 -16.53 -3.09 1.33
N ALA A 84 -15.74 -3.85 2.10
CA ALA A 84 -15.99 -5.26 2.36
C ALA A 84 -16.41 -5.54 3.82
N ASP A 85 -16.55 -4.51 4.66
CA ASP A 85 -17.00 -4.66 6.05
C ASP A 85 -18.49 -4.99 6.09
N PRO A 86 -18.89 -6.20 6.53
CA PRO A 86 -20.30 -6.59 6.58
C PRO A 86 -21.13 -5.79 7.59
N SER A 87 -20.48 -5.09 8.52
CA SER A 87 -21.16 -4.19 9.47
C SER A 87 -21.41 -2.78 8.91
N HIS A 88 -20.95 -2.50 7.68
CA HIS A 88 -21.14 -1.21 6.98
C HIS A 88 -20.63 0.01 7.77
N ARG A 89 -19.61 -0.16 8.60
CA ARG A 89 -18.95 0.96 9.29
C ARG A 89 -18.21 1.80 8.28
N THR A 90 -18.21 3.11 8.51
CA THR A 90 -17.52 4.07 7.65
C THR A 90 -16.37 4.73 8.39
N GLY A 91 -15.22 4.82 7.74
CA GLY A 91 -14.05 5.58 8.23
C GLY A 91 -14.22 7.10 8.09
N SER A 92 -13.16 7.83 8.45
CA SER A 92 -13.09 9.29 8.30
C SER A 92 -12.83 9.74 6.86
N LEU A 93 -12.33 8.85 6.01
CA LEU A 93 -12.06 9.08 4.59
C LEU A 93 -13.13 8.38 3.73
N PRO A 94 -13.29 8.79 2.46
CA PRO A 94 -14.18 8.09 1.53
C PRO A 94 -13.85 6.59 1.42
N ALA A 95 -14.88 5.76 1.19
CA ALA A 95 -14.68 4.32 1.00
C ALA A 95 -13.84 3.99 -0.25
N ALA A 96 -13.84 4.85 -1.26
CA ALA A 96 -12.93 4.81 -2.39
C ALA A 96 -12.75 6.21 -2.97
N ALA A 97 -11.56 6.52 -3.48
CA ALA A 97 -11.29 7.78 -4.15
C ALA A 97 -10.26 7.58 -5.28
N TRP A 98 -10.51 8.18 -6.45
CA TRP A 98 -9.70 8.03 -7.65
C TRP A 98 -9.58 9.35 -8.39
N GLY A 99 -8.43 9.59 -9.02
CA GLY A 99 -8.16 10.72 -9.89
C GLY A 99 -7.47 10.28 -11.17
N TRP A 100 -7.81 10.92 -12.29
CA TRP A 100 -7.20 10.64 -13.59
C TRP A 100 -6.05 11.59 -13.86
N ALA A 101 -4.88 11.04 -14.19
CA ALA A 101 -3.72 11.77 -14.70
C ALA A 101 -3.46 11.38 -16.16
N ASP A 102 -3.36 12.35 -17.06
CA ASP A 102 -3.01 12.15 -18.47
C ASP A 102 -1.49 12.16 -18.73
N HIS A 103 -0.71 12.44 -17.70
CA HIS A 103 0.74 12.40 -17.72
C HIS A 103 1.32 12.12 -16.33
N VAL A 104 2.53 11.56 -16.30
CA VAL A 104 3.27 11.26 -15.06
C VAL A 104 4.76 11.50 -15.24
N LEU A 105 5.42 11.84 -14.15
CA LEU A 105 6.87 11.70 -14.02
C LEU A 105 7.19 10.28 -13.54
N ARG A 106 8.05 9.58 -14.23
CA ARG A 106 8.45 8.23 -13.92
C ARG A 106 9.96 8.11 -13.80
N TRP A 107 10.43 7.65 -12.64
CA TRP A 107 11.83 7.26 -12.46
C TRP A 107 11.98 5.78 -12.80
N SER A 108 12.68 5.51 -13.89
CA SER A 108 12.98 4.13 -14.33
C SER A 108 13.79 3.35 -13.30
N ALA A 109 13.96 2.05 -13.50
CA ALA A 109 14.83 1.23 -12.64
C ALA A 109 16.28 1.72 -12.61
N SER A 110 16.76 2.38 -13.67
CA SER A 110 18.10 3.01 -13.73
C SER A 110 18.18 4.39 -13.05
N GLY A 111 17.05 4.93 -12.55
CA GLY A 111 16.98 6.25 -11.91
C GLY A 111 16.75 7.40 -12.89
N THR A 112 16.66 7.16 -14.20
CA THR A 112 16.37 8.21 -15.19
C THR A 112 14.92 8.67 -15.04
N CYS A 113 14.70 9.99 -14.96
CA CYS A 113 13.36 10.58 -14.95
C CYS A 113 12.83 10.75 -16.37
N HIS A 114 11.58 10.37 -16.58
CA HIS A 114 10.84 10.51 -17.84
C HIS A 114 9.51 11.23 -17.60
N LEU A 115 9.08 12.03 -18.55
CA LEU A 115 7.71 12.50 -18.68
C LEU A 115 6.98 11.54 -19.62
N ASP A 116 6.13 10.71 -19.06
CA ASP A 116 5.24 9.83 -19.81
C ASP A 116 3.88 10.52 -19.96
N SER A 117 3.27 10.48 -21.15
CA SER A 117 1.98 11.14 -21.42
C SER A 117 1.07 10.34 -22.32
N LEU A 118 -0.24 10.55 -22.14
CA LEU A 118 -1.33 10.04 -22.97
C LEU A 118 -1.87 11.19 -23.84
N ASP A 119 -2.04 10.93 -25.14
CA ASP A 119 -2.62 11.88 -26.12
C ASP A 119 -1.99 13.28 -26.13
N GLY A 120 -0.71 13.38 -25.72
CA GLY A 120 0.00 14.65 -25.65
C GLY A 120 -0.38 15.52 -24.44
N GLY A 121 -0.98 14.93 -23.41
CA GLY A 121 -1.28 15.60 -22.13
C GLY A 121 -0.02 16.07 -21.41
N GLY A 122 -0.22 17.03 -20.51
CA GLY A 122 0.83 17.55 -19.64
C GLY A 122 1.65 18.71 -20.22
N PRO A 123 2.58 19.25 -19.42
CA PRO A 123 3.46 20.34 -19.82
C PRO A 123 4.58 19.86 -20.75
N SER A 124 5.30 20.81 -21.36
CA SER A 124 6.52 20.47 -22.10
C SER A 124 7.63 19.96 -21.16
N VAL A 125 8.57 19.20 -21.71
CA VAL A 125 9.76 18.73 -20.96
C VAL A 125 10.49 19.91 -20.33
N SER A 126 10.74 20.98 -21.08
CA SER A 126 11.47 22.17 -20.58
C SER A 126 10.72 22.88 -19.43
N THR A 127 9.39 22.92 -19.48
CA THR A 127 8.58 23.46 -18.39
C THR A 127 8.72 22.63 -17.13
N MET A 128 8.69 21.31 -17.26
CA MET A 128 8.83 20.39 -16.13
C MET A 128 10.25 20.43 -15.54
N GLU A 129 11.27 20.43 -16.38
CA GLU A 129 12.68 20.59 -15.95
C GLU A 129 12.87 21.90 -15.16
N SER A 130 12.36 23.02 -15.68
CA SER A 130 12.42 24.30 -14.98
C SER A 130 11.69 24.30 -13.65
N LEU A 131 10.54 23.63 -13.56
CA LEU A 131 9.79 23.50 -12.32
C LEU A 131 10.55 22.67 -11.29
N LEU A 132 11.10 21.52 -11.68
CA LEU A 132 11.84 20.63 -10.79
C LEU A 132 13.17 21.20 -10.32
N ALA A 133 13.78 22.11 -11.09
CA ALA A 133 14.98 22.84 -10.69
C ALA A 133 14.75 23.89 -9.60
N GLY A 134 13.48 24.16 -9.28
CA GLY A 134 13.10 25.12 -8.23
C GLY A 134 13.62 24.73 -6.84
N PRO A 135 13.64 25.69 -5.89
CA PRO A 135 14.07 25.44 -4.53
C PRO A 135 13.14 24.45 -3.83
N VAL A 136 13.72 23.59 -2.99
CA VAL A 136 12.90 22.73 -2.11
C VAL A 136 12.30 23.60 -1.03
N PRO A 137 10.96 23.63 -0.92
CA PRO A 137 10.33 24.40 0.13
C PRO A 137 10.62 23.79 1.50
N SER A 138 10.77 24.66 2.52
CA SER A 138 10.75 24.20 3.90
C SER A 138 9.33 23.72 4.23
N ALA A 139 9.14 22.43 4.26
CA ALA A 139 7.87 21.80 4.61
C ALA A 139 8.07 20.88 5.82
N SER A 140 7.22 21.04 6.82
CA SER A 140 7.27 20.28 8.06
C SER A 140 5.88 19.83 8.49
N TRP A 141 5.84 18.97 9.49
CA TRP A 141 4.61 18.57 10.19
C TRP A 141 4.83 18.57 11.69
N THR A 142 3.74 18.55 12.43
CA THR A 142 3.72 18.23 13.85
C THR A 142 2.62 17.19 14.09
N ALA A 143 2.91 16.23 14.94
CA ALA A 143 1.96 15.21 15.36
C ALA A 143 2.02 15.03 16.87
N GLY A 144 0.86 14.91 17.50
CA GLY A 144 0.76 14.48 18.89
C GLY A 144 1.03 12.98 19.02
N PRO A 145 1.31 12.50 20.25
CA PRO A 145 1.44 11.07 20.51
C PRO A 145 0.17 10.33 20.11
N LEU A 146 0.31 9.15 19.55
CA LEU A 146 -0.84 8.34 19.16
C LEU A 146 -1.49 7.74 20.41
N ARG A 147 -2.78 8.01 20.58
CA ARG A 147 -3.63 7.32 21.55
C ARG A 147 -3.93 5.93 21.03
N ARG A 148 -3.56 4.92 21.79
CA ARG A 148 -3.77 3.50 21.50
C ARG A 148 -5.10 3.01 22.07
N PRO A 149 -5.75 1.97 21.49
CA PRO A 149 -6.84 1.27 22.15
C PRO A 149 -6.37 0.66 23.48
N LEU A 150 -7.31 0.28 24.33
CA LEU A 150 -6.95 -0.41 25.59
C LEU A 150 -6.36 -1.79 25.25
N PRO A 151 -5.21 -2.17 25.87
CA PRO A 151 -4.62 -3.48 25.65
C PRO A 151 -5.57 -4.65 25.94
N SER A 152 -6.50 -4.47 26.92
CA SER A 152 -7.53 -5.47 27.26
C SER A 152 -8.50 -5.71 26.09
N GLU A 153 -8.93 -4.66 25.39
CA GLU A 153 -9.85 -4.78 24.25
C GLU A 153 -9.23 -5.64 23.14
N HIS A 154 -7.96 -5.39 22.80
CA HIS A 154 -7.26 -6.19 21.80
C HIS A 154 -7.06 -7.64 22.27
N ARG A 155 -6.62 -7.85 23.52
CA ARG A 155 -6.42 -9.19 24.08
C ARG A 155 -7.70 -10.00 24.15
N ASP A 156 -8.83 -9.38 24.47
CA ASP A 156 -10.11 -10.05 24.51
C ASP A 156 -10.63 -10.40 23.11
N ALA A 157 -10.39 -9.54 22.11
CA ALA A 157 -10.65 -9.86 20.70
C ALA A 157 -9.79 -11.04 20.20
N VAL A 158 -8.49 -11.08 20.57
CA VAL A 158 -7.60 -12.20 20.25
C VAL A 158 -8.10 -13.50 20.88
N LYS A 159 -8.47 -13.52 22.19
CA LYS A 159 -9.02 -14.71 22.86
C LYS A 159 -10.31 -15.20 22.17
N ALA A 160 -11.21 -14.29 21.83
CA ALA A 160 -12.44 -14.63 21.13
C ALA A 160 -12.16 -15.22 19.73
N CYS A 161 -11.15 -14.68 19.03
CA CYS A 161 -10.71 -15.21 17.74
C CYS A 161 -10.13 -16.63 17.89
N VAL A 162 -9.23 -16.86 18.86
CA VAL A 162 -8.66 -18.18 19.16
C VAL A 162 -9.77 -19.18 19.47
N HIS A 163 -10.75 -18.80 20.31
CA HIS A 163 -11.88 -19.66 20.63
C HIS A 163 -12.71 -20.04 19.40
N ALA A 164 -12.95 -19.11 18.47
CA ALA A 164 -13.63 -19.39 17.22
C ALA A 164 -12.83 -20.36 16.31
N ILE A 165 -11.49 -20.24 16.32
CA ILE A 165 -10.60 -21.14 15.60
C ILE A 165 -10.63 -22.54 16.21
N GLU A 166 -10.56 -22.69 17.54
CA GLU A 166 -10.67 -23.95 18.27
C GLU A 166 -12.05 -24.64 18.04
N ALA A 167 -13.11 -23.84 17.89
CA ALA A 167 -14.43 -24.32 17.53
C ALA A 167 -14.54 -24.78 16.05
N GLY A 168 -13.46 -24.61 15.24
CA GLY A 168 -13.44 -25.04 13.85
C GLY A 168 -14.13 -24.10 12.87
N GLU A 169 -14.43 -22.86 13.28
CA GLU A 169 -15.16 -21.88 12.43
C GLU A 169 -14.27 -21.29 11.34
N LEU A 170 -12.96 -21.13 11.62
CA LEU A 170 -11.97 -20.59 10.69
C LEU A 170 -10.57 -21.07 11.10
N PHE A 171 -9.58 -20.89 10.21
CA PHE A 171 -8.19 -21.23 10.48
C PHE A 171 -7.39 -20.04 11.02
N GLN A 172 -7.72 -18.83 10.57
CA GLN A 172 -7.03 -17.59 10.92
C GLN A 172 -7.94 -16.39 10.68
N ALA A 173 -7.81 -15.35 11.54
CA ALA A 173 -8.28 -14.00 11.23
C ALA A 173 -7.23 -12.95 11.61
N ASN A 174 -7.21 -11.83 10.88
CA ASN A 174 -6.33 -10.69 11.20
C ASN A 174 -7.09 -9.71 12.09
N ILE A 175 -6.69 -9.55 13.35
CA ILE A 175 -7.34 -8.65 14.31
C ILE A 175 -6.54 -7.36 14.44
N CYS A 176 -7.24 -6.23 14.35
CA CYS A 176 -6.65 -4.91 14.25
C CYS A 176 -7.15 -3.94 15.33
N GLY A 177 -6.29 -2.97 15.65
CA GLY A 177 -6.62 -1.79 16.43
C GLY A 177 -6.31 -0.51 15.66
N ARG A 178 -6.95 0.61 16.03
CA ARG A 178 -6.75 1.93 15.44
C ARG A 178 -6.12 2.88 16.44
N PHE A 179 -4.94 3.39 16.12
CA PHE A 179 -4.21 4.39 16.90
C PHE A 179 -4.53 5.77 16.32
N THR A 180 -4.81 6.77 17.15
CA THR A 180 -5.24 8.10 16.68
C THR A 180 -4.48 9.21 17.38
N GLY A 181 -4.25 10.32 16.68
CA GLY A 181 -3.56 11.50 17.22
C GLY A 181 -3.93 12.78 16.49
N SER A 182 -3.36 13.90 16.93
CA SER A 182 -3.44 15.16 16.19
C SER A 182 -2.36 15.25 15.12
N PHE A 183 -2.65 15.97 14.05
CA PHE A 183 -1.70 16.23 12.96
C PHE A 183 -1.91 17.62 12.40
N SER A 184 -0.80 18.33 12.12
CA SER A 184 -0.82 19.58 11.37
C SER A 184 0.43 19.70 10.49
N GLY A 185 0.35 20.50 9.43
CA GLY A 185 1.44 20.68 8.48
C GLY A 185 1.28 19.84 7.21
N SER A 186 2.39 19.43 6.60
CA SER A 186 2.43 18.84 5.27
C SER A 186 2.45 17.30 5.28
N PRO A 187 1.36 16.62 4.82
CA PRO A 187 1.39 15.17 4.61
C PRO A 187 2.41 14.72 3.55
N ALA A 188 2.69 15.57 2.54
CA ALA A 188 3.71 15.29 1.54
C ALA A 188 5.13 15.27 2.15
N ALA A 189 5.41 16.15 3.12
CA ALA A 189 6.68 16.15 3.84
C ALA A 189 6.83 14.90 4.73
N LEU A 190 5.77 14.48 5.41
CA LEU A 190 5.73 13.23 6.16
C LEU A 190 6.01 12.02 5.24
N PHE A 191 5.38 11.99 4.05
CA PHE A 191 5.60 10.94 3.08
C PHE A 191 7.05 10.91 2.57
N ALA A 192 7.60 12.05 2.14
CA ALA A 192 8.97 12.15 1.64
C ALA A 192 10.00 11.69 2.69
N SER A 193 9.84 12.10 3.95
CA SER A 193 10.68 11.67 5.06
C SER A 193 10.57 10.15 5.34
N GLY A 194 9.35 9.62 5.34
CA GLY A 194 9.12 8.20 5.55
C GLY A 194 9.64 7.31 4.42
N VAL A 195 9.57 7.75 3.16
CA VAL A 195 10.20 7.05 2.03
C VAL A 195 11.71 6.94 2.25
N SER A 196 12.36 8.02 2.67
CA SER A 196 13.82 8.03 2.91
C SER A 196 14.23 7.18 4.11
N SER A 197 13.47 7.21 5.21
CA SER A 197 13.86 6.54 6.46
C SER A 197 13.44 5.08 6.54
N LEU A 198 12.28 4.72 5.98
CA LEU A 198 11.70 3.37 6.04
C LEU A 198 11.97 2.55 4.77
N ALA A 199 12.37 3.21 3.67
CA ALA A 199 12.62 2.64 2.35
C ALA A 199 11.56 1.58 1.95
N PRO A 200 10.26 1.94 1.97
CA PRO A 200 9.17 1.02 1.72
C PRO A 200 9.15 0.58 0.25
N ARG A 201 8.76 -0.66 0.02
CA ARG A 201 8.79 -1.22 -1.33
C ARG A 201 7.61 -0.78 -2.20
N ARG A 202 6.47 -0.43 -1.57
CA ARG A 202 5.20 -0.10 -2.24
C ARG A 202 4.53 1.10 -1.58
N ALA A 203 5.29 2.18 -1.37
CA ALA A 203 4.75 3.41 -0.79
C ALA A 203 3.78 4.11 -1.74
N ALA A 204 2.78 4.79 -1.16
CA ALA A 204 1.81 5.57 -1.91
C ALA A 204 1.38 6.81 -1.13
N PHE A 205 1.27 7.93 -1.83
CA PHE A 205 0.77 9.20 -1.32
C PHE A 205 -0.38 9.70 -2.20
N LEU A 206 -1.52 9.95 -1.58
CA LEU A 206 -2.70 10.52 -2.21
C LEU A 206 -3.28 11.60 -1.30
N SER A 207 -3.75 12.69 -1.89
CA SER A 207 -4.38 13.79 -1.16
C SER A 207 -5.52 14.40 -1.98
N GLY A 208 -6.55 14.88 -1.28
CA GLY A 208 -7.72 15.52 -1.86
C GLY A 208 -8.39 16.42 -0.83
N SER A 209 -9.55 16.99 -1.17
CA SER A 209 -10.35 17.81 -0.24
C SER A 209 -10.85 17.02 0.99
N TRP A 210 -10.86 15.72 0.91
CA TRP A 210 -11.28 14.78 1.97
C TRP A 210 -10.17 14.47 2.98
N GLY A 211 -8.91 14.82 2.69
CA GLY A 211 -7.74 14.50 3.51
C GLY A 211 -6.60 13.88 2.72
N SER A 212 -5.77 13.07 3.39
CA SER A 212 -4.60 12.42 2.76
C SER A 212 -4.42 10.99 3.25
N VAL A 213 -3.90 10.15 2.36
CA VAL A 213 -3.42 8.79 2.65
C VAL A 213 -1.92 8.75 2.44
N VAL A 214 -1.18 8.33 3.47
CA VAL A 214 0.29 8.24 3.49
C VAL A 214 0.65 6.80 3.83
N SER A 215 1.01 6.00 2.83
CA SER A 215 1.24 4.56 2.95
C SER A 215 2.72 4.21 2.74
N PHE A 216 3.27 3.43 3.64
CA PHE A 216 4.64 2.86 3.59
C PHE A 216 4.59 1.34 3.46
N SER A 217 3.66 0.84 2.68
CA SER A 217 3.45 -0.59 2.50
C SER A 217 4.65 -1.30 1.87
N PRO A 218 5.00 -2.50 2.34
CA PRO A 218 5.97 -3.37 1.68
C PRO A 218 5.34 -4.35 0.69
N GLU A 219 4.00 -4.50 0.69
CA GLU A 219 3.30 -5.66 0.15
C GLU A 219 2.53 -5.36 -1.13
N LEU A 220 2.75 -6.20 -2.14
CA LEU A 220 1.95 -6.21 -3.36
C LEU A 220 0.67 -7.00 -3.14
N PHE A 221 -0.48 -6.32 -3.20
CA PHE A 221 -1.78 -6.98 -3.24
C PHE A 221 -2.03 -7.62 -4.60
N LEU A 222 -2.01 -6.82 -5.65
CA LEU A 222 -2.38 -7.27 -6.99
C LEU A 222 -1.61 -6.50 -8.06
N ALA A 223 -1.08 -7.22 -9.04
CA ALA A 223 -0.55 -6.66 -10.29
C ALA A 223 -1.20 -7.38 -11.47
N ARG A 224 -1.66 -6.62 -12.48
CA ARG A 224 -2.16 -7.14 -13.75
C ARG A 224 -1.48 -6.42 -14.92
N HIS A 225 -0.90 -7.18 -15.82
CA HIS A 225 -0.31 -6.70 -17.07
C HIS A 225 -0.87 -7.54 -18.23
N GLY A 226 -1.68 -6.93 -19.08
CA GLY A 226 -2.51 -7.68 -19.99
C GLY A 226 -3.39 -8.68 -19.24
N ARG A 227 -3.32 -9.94 -19.58
CA ARG A 227 -4.05 -11.01 -18.89
C ARG A 227 -3.25 -11.69 -17.77
N SER A 228 -1.97 -11.39 -17.62
CA SER A 228 -1.16 -11.92 -16.52
C SER A 228 -1.49 -11.22 -15.21
N VAL A 229 -1.79 -11.98 -14.17
CA VAL A 229 -2.07 -11.47 -12.83
C VAL A 229 -1.10 -12.06 -11.82
N ARG A 230 -0.73 -11.27 -10.81
CA ARG A 230 0.19 -11.66 -9.74
C ARG A 230 -0.22 -11.04 -8.41
N SER A 231 -0.09 -11.81 -7.33
CA SER A 231 -0.17 -11.36 -5.94
C SER A 231 1.05 -11.90 -5.17
N THR A 232 1.55 -11.11 -4.19
CA THR A 232 2.73 -11.52 -3.43
C THR A 232 2.50 -11.24 -1.94
N PRO A 233 1.74 -12.11 -1.25
CA PRO A 233 1.51 -11.99 0.18
C PRO A 233 2.79 -12.16 0.98
N ILE A 234 2.90 -11.38 2.06
CA ILE A 234 3.99 -11.44 3.04
C ILE A 234 3.43 -11.93 4.36
N LYS A 235 4.02 -13.00 4.92
CA LYS A 235 3.78 -13.49 6.28
C LYS A 235 5.11 -13.91 6.89
N GLY A 236 5.36 -13.42 8.10
CA GLY A 236 6.66 -13.60 8.75
C GLY A 236 7.63 -12.46 8.45
N THR A 237 8.12 -11.85 9.53
CA THR A 237 9.08 -10.74 9.47
C THR A 237 9.99 -10.80 10.69
N LEU A 238 11.31 -10.81 10.46
CA LEU A 238 12.32 -10.73 11.52
C LEU A 238 13.30 -9.58 11.26
N PRO A 239 13.92 -9.00 12.31
CA PRO A 239 14.89 -7.92 12.18
C PRO A 239 16.09 -8.28 11.29
N ARG A 240 16.62 -7.28 10.58
CA ARG A 240 17.86 -7.31 9.78
C ARG A 240 18.61 -5.99 9.94
N ARG A 241 19.19 -5.76 11.14
CA ARG A 241 19.81 -4.46 11.50
C ARG A 241 21.35 -4.53 11.56
N GLY A 242 21.91 -5.74 11.54
CA GLY A 242 23.36 -5.94 11.61
C GLY A 242 23.73 -7.39 11.88
N PRO A 243 25.02 -7.70 12.14
CA PRO A 243 25.52 -9.07 12.27
C PRO A 243 24.80 -9.95 13.33
N ALA A 244 24.24 -9.33 14.38
CA ALA A 244 23.47 -10.06 15.37
C ALA A 244 22.18 -10.68 14.83
N ASP A 245 21.69 -10.17 13.69
CA ASP A 245 20.46 -10.59 13.02
C ASP A 245 20.72 -11.52 11.81
N ASP A 246 21.97 -11.89 11.51
CA ASP A 246 22.33 -12.73 10.35
C ASP A 246 21.67 -14.11 10.41
N GLY A 247 21.43 -14.66 11.63
CA GLY A 247 20.72 -15.91 11.83
C GLY A 247 19.20 -15.85 11.58
N ASN A 248 18.62 -14.64 11.54
CA ASN A 248 17.18 -14.45 11.44
C ASN A 248 16.60 -14.94 10.10
N GLU A 249 17.37 -14.95 9.02
CA GLU A 249 16.95 -15.57 7.74
C GLU A 249 16.63 -17.05 7.94
N GLN A 250 17.52 -17.78 8.61
CA GLN A 250 17.35 -19.19 8.88
C GLN A 250 16.21 -19.47 9.87
N LEU A 251 16.09 -18.63 10.93
CA LEU A 251 15.01 -18.72 11.89
C LEU A 251 13.65 -18.55 11.21
N LEU A 252 13.53 -17.59 10.31
CA LEU A 252 12.29 -17.34 9.57
C LEU A 252 11.92 -18.51 8.64
N ARG A 253 12.90 -19.13 8.00
CA ARG A 253 12.69 -20.36 7.19
C ARG A 253 12.21 -21.54 8.02
N GLN A 254 12.59 -21.61 9.29
CA GLN A 254 12.28 -22.71 10.21
C GLN A 254 11.09 -22.44 11.13
N SER A 255 10.54 -21.23 11.08
CA SER A 255 9.37 -20.86 11.89
C SER A 255 8.14 -21.64 11.45
N THR A 256 7.72 -22.61 12.24
CA THR A 256 6.52 -23.40 11.95
C THR A 256 5.28 -22.53 11.80
N LYS A 257 5.12 -21.52 12.67
CA LYS A 257 4.00 -20.56 12.63
C LYS A 257 4.02 -19.76 11.33
N ASP A 258 5.12 -19.05 11.02
CA ASP A 258 5.20 -18.17 9.85
C ASP A 258 5.06 -18.94 8.54
N VAL A 259 5.65 -20.13 8.46
CA VAL A 259 5.53 -21.04 7.30
C VAL A 259 4.09 -21.48 7.12
N ALA A 260 3.42 -21.95 8.18
CA ALA A 260 2.02 -22.38 8.10
C ALA A 260 1.08 -21.25 7.69
N GLU A 261 1.24 -20.06 8.29
CA GLU A 261 0.47 -18.87 7.92
C GLU A 261 0.69 -18.48 6.45
N ASN A 262 1.94 -18.48 5.98
CA ASN A 262 2.25 -18.10 4.60
C ASN A 262 1.67 -19.10 3.59
N VAL A 263 1.76 -20.41 3.87
CA VAL A 263 1.16 -21.45 3.01
C VAL A 263 -0.37 -21.30 2.95
N MET A 264 -1.01 -21.08 4.09
CA MET A 264 -2.48 -20.90 4.16
C MET A 264 -2.93 -19.65 3.37
N ILE A 265 -2.25 -18.53 3.52
CA ILE A 265 -2.60 -17.31 2.77
C ILE A 265 -2.28 -17.47 1.28
N THR A 266 -1.21 -18.17 0.93
CA THR A 266 -0.91 -18.51 -0.46
C THR A 266 -2.04 -19.33 -1.09
N ASP A 267 -2.60 -20.31 -0.36
CA ASP A 267 -3.72 -21.12 -0.84
C ASP A 267 -5.00 -20.29 -0.97
N LEU A 268 -5.27 -19.38 -0.03
CA LEU A 268 -6.38 -18.43 -0.13
C LEU A 268 -6.27 -17.56 -1.39
N VAL A 269 -5.09 -17.02 -1.68
CA VAL A 269 -4.84 -16.22 -2.90
C VAL A 269 -5.00 -17.07 -4.17
N ARG A 270 -4.53 -18.32 -4.14
CA ARG A 270 -4.76 -19.26 -5.25
C ARG A 270 -6.25 -19.49 -5.51
N ASN A 271 -7.02 -19.70 -4.45
CA ASN A 271 -8.48 -19.85 -4.54
C ASN A 271 -9.14 -18.59 -5.11
N ASP A 272 -8.79 -17.40 -4.62
CA ASP A 272 -9.33 -16.12 -5.11
C ASP A 272 -9.04 -15.94 -6.61
N LEU A 273 -7.79 -16.13 -7.05
CA LEU A 273 -7.40 -16.03 -8.45
C LEU A 273 -8.03 -17.14 -9.31
N GLY A 274 -8.21 -18.34 -8.76
CA GLY A 274 -8.85 -19.46 -9.44
C GLY A 274 -10.28 -19.17 -9.90
N ARG A 275 -10.98 -18.24 -9.24
CA ARG A 275 -12.34 -17.82 -9.61
C ARG A 275 -12.39 -17.04 -10.92
N VAL A 276 -11.30 -16.41 -11.34
CA VAL A 276 -11.24 -15.49 -12.50
C VAL A 276 -10.19 -15.85 -13.54
N CYS A 277 -9.24 -16.72 -13.21
CA CYS A 277 -8.20 -17.20 -14.11
C CYS A 277 -8.65 -18.40 -14.95
N GLU A 278 -7.92 -18.67 -16.01
CA GLU A 278 -8.04 -19.90 -16.81
C GLU A 278 -7.74 -21.12 -15.97
N VAL A 279 -8.46 -22.21 -16.21
CA VAL A 279 -8.24 -23.49 -15.50
C VAL A 279 -6.81 -23.98 -15.74
N GLY A 280 -6.11 -24.30 -14.64
CA GLY A 280 -4.73 -24.77 -14.68
C GLY A 280 -3.66 -23.68 -14.83
N SER A 281 -4.05 -22.40 -14.98
CA SER A 281 -3.08 -21.29 -15.12
C SER A 281 -2.58 -20.73 -13.80
N VAL A 282 -3.29 -20.98 -12.68
CA VAL A 282 -2.88 -20.47 -11.36
C VAL A 282 -1.73 -21.32 -10.83
N THR A 283 -0.58 -20.69 -10.62
CA THR A 283 0.66 -21.35 -10.16
C THR A 283 1.31 -20.55 -9.03
N VAL A 284 2.23 -21.21 -8.31
CA VAL A 284 3.04 -20.59 -7.25
C VAL A 284 4.52 -20.69 -7.66
N PRO A 285 5.02 -19.75 -8.49
CA PRO A 285 6.40 -19.81 -8.98
C PRO A 285 7.44 -19.58 -7.88
N SER A 286 7.04 -19.00 -6.75
CA SER A 286 7.90 -18.80 -5.58
C SER A 286 7.07 -19.04 -4.32
N LEU A 287 7.44 -20.05 -3.54
CA LEU A 287 6.82 -20.40 -2.27
C LEU A 287 7.86 -20.23 -1.15
N LEU A 288 7.47 -19.55 -0.05
CA LEU A 288 8.26 -19.41 1.19
C LEU A 288 9.67 -18.83 0.95
N ARG A 289 9.75 -17.80 0.13
CA ARG A 289 11.01 -17.10 -0.14
C ARG A 289 11.34 -16.13 0.97
N VAL A 290 12.46 -16.33 1.66
CA VAL A 290 12.98 -15.31 2.56
C VAL A 290 13.76 -14.29 1.75
N ARG A 291 13.40 -13.03 1.91
CA ARG A 291 13.94 -11.91 1.13
C ARG A 291 14.38 -10.78 2.05
N PRO A 292 15.58 -10.20 1.81
CA PRO A 292 16.01 -9.01 2.53
C PRO A 292 15.16 -7.80 2.12
N ALA A 293 14.82 -6.98 3.12
CA ALA A 293 14.27 -5.66 2.99
C ALA A 293 14.99 -4.70 3.95
N PRO A 294 14.87 -3.38 3.80
CA PRO A 294 15.49 -2.45 4.73
C PRO A 294 15.07 -2.72 6.17
N GLY A 295 16.03 -3.05 7.01
CA GLY A 295 15.83 -3.32 8.44
C GLY A 295 15.17 -4.65 8.81
N VAL A 296 14.71 -5.47 7.84
CA VAL A 296 13.98 -6.71 8.10
C VAL A 296 14.24 -7.79 7.05
N TRP A 297 14.00 -9.06 7.46
CA TRP A 297 13.76 -10.19 6.58
C TRP A 297 12.25 -10.39 6.42
N HIS A 298 11.78 -10.67 5.21
CA HIS A 298 10.40 -11.03 4.91
C HIS A 298 10.31 -12.44 4.34
N LEU A 299 9.28 -13.18 4.77
CA LEU A 299 8.87 -14.43 4.15
C LEU A 299 7.70 -14.15 3.21
N ASP A 300 7.93 -14.24 1.91
CA ASP A 300 6.92 -14.01 0.88
C ASP A 300 6.69 -15.24 -0.01
N SER A 301 5.50 -15.31 -0.59
CA SER A 301 5.15 -16.24 -1.66
C SER A 301 4.54 -15.47 -2.82
N THR A 302 4.71 -15.98 -4.03
CA THR A 302 4.14 -15.35 -5.23
C THR A 302 3.15 -16.31 -5.89
N VAL A 303 1.94 -15.83 -6.12
CA VAL A 303 0.90 -16.52 -6.89
C VAL A 303 0.68 -15.78 -8.19
N THR A 304 0.64 -16.52 -9.30
CA THR A 304 0.38 -15.96 -10.64
C THR A 304 -0.75 -16.71 -11.31
N GLY A 305 -1.39 -16.06 -12.29
CA GLY A 305 -2.41 -16.67 -13.12
C GLY A 305 -2.61 -15.92 -14.43
N VAL A 306 -3.41 -16.51 -15.33
CA VAL A 306 -3.82 -15.88 -16.58
C VAL A 306 -5.33 -15.66 -16.52
N LEU A 307 -5.78 -14.41 -16.55
CA LEU A 307 -7.21 -14.07 -16.53
C LEU A 307 -7.94 -14.63 -17.74
N ARG A 308 -9.18 -15.09 -17.55
CA ARG A 308 -10.05 -15.40 -18.67
C ARG A 308 -10.30 -14.13 -19.52
N PRO A 309 -10.48 -14.23 -20.84
CA PRO A 309 -10.57 -13.07 -21.75
C PRO A 309 -11.65 -12.04 -21.39
N SER A 310 -12.75 -12.47 -20.75
CA SER A 310 -13.89 -11.63 -20.40
C SER A 310 -13.80 -11.00 -19.00
N VAL A 311 -12.73 -11.24 -18.24
CA VAL A 311 -12.61 -10.74 -16.87
C VAL A 311 -12.12 -9.30 -16.89
N SER A 312 -12.95 -8.40 -16.37
CA SER A 312 -12.59 -6.99 -16.14
C SER A 312 -11.78 -6.82 -14.84
N ASP A 313 -11.12 -5.65 -14.68
CA ASP A 313 -10.45 -5.30 -13.42
C ASP A 313 -11.41 -5.26 -12.24
N ALA A 314 -12.66 -4.82 -12.43
CA ALA A 314 -13.69 -4.85 -11.40
C ALA A 314 -14.00 -6.29 -10.97
N ALA A 315 -14.19 -7.22 -11.91
CA ALA A 315 -14.43 -8.63 -11.60
C ALA A 315 -13.20 -9.30 -10.94
N LEU A 316 -11.99 -8.90 -11.31
CA LEU A 316 -10.77 -9.34 -10.64
C LEU A 316 -10.74 -8.87 -9.19
N LEU A 317 -11.08 -7.61 -8.92
CA LEU A 317 -11.17 -7.07 -7.56
C LEU A 317 -12.28 -7.74 -6.75
N ASP A 318 -13.47 -7.94 -7.30
CA ASP A 318 -14.58 -8.65 -6.63
C ASP A 318 -14.18 -10.08 -6.20
N ALA A 319 -13.30 -10.72 -6.95
CA ALA A 319 -12.80 -12.04 -6.62
C ALA A 319 -11.70 -12.02 -5.54
N THR A 320 -10.91 -10.97 -5.43
CA THR A 320 -9.68 -10.95 -4.62
C THR A 320 -9.73 -10.00 -3.43
N PHE A 321 -10.52 -8.91 -3.49
CA PHE A 321 -10.61 -7.91 -2.44
C PHE A 321 -11.58 -8.34 -1.30
N PRO A 322 -11.27 -8.02 -0.04
CA PRO A 322 -10.02 -7.43 0.43
C PRO A 322 -8.86 -8.43 0.45
N PRO A 323 -7.59 -7.96 0.55
CA PRO A 323 -6.42 -8.84 0.52
C PRO A 323 -6.47 -9.97 1.54
N GLY A 324 -6.16 -11.20 1.12
CA GLY A 324 -6.20 -12.38 1.98
C GLY A 324 -5.26 -12.29 3.18
N SER A 325 -4.07 -11.68 3.01
CA SER A 325 -3.05 -11.55 4.06
C SER A 325 -3.48 -10.72 5.27
N VAL A 326 -4.52 -9.88 5.11
CA VAL A 326 -5.04 -8.98 6.14
C VAL A 326 -6.51 -9.27 6.52
N THR A 327 -7.04 -10.39 6.07
CA THR A 327 -8.39 -10.89 6.42
C THR A 327 -8.30 -12.21 7.17
N GLY A 328 -8.44 -13.32 6.50
CA GLY A 328 -8.33 -14.66 7.10
C GLY A 328 -8.93 -15.75 6.22
N ALA A 329 -8.92 -16.96 6.71
CA ALA A 329 -9.35 -18.15 5.98
C ALA A 329 -10.31 -18.99 6.83
N PRO A 330 -11.53 -19.33 6.32
CA PRO A 330 -12.18 -18.86 5.08
C PRO A 330 -12.53 -17.35 5.11
N LYS A 331 -12.36 -16.64 3.98
CA LYS A 331 -12.44 -15.18 3.93
C LYS A 331 -13.76 -14.61 4.44
N ILE A 332 -14.92 -15.15 4.01
CA ILE A 332 -16.24 -14.65 4.41
C ILE A 332 -16.41 -14.77 5.92
N ARG A 333 -16.10 -15.95 6.51
CA ARG A 333 -16.23 -16.15 7.96
C ARG A 333 -15.29 -15.24 8.75
N ALA A 334 -14.07 -15.01 8.24
CA ALA A 334 -13.12 -14.08 8.85
C ALA A 334 -13.65 -12.63 8.83
N LEU A 335 -14.27 -12.18 7.74
CA LEU A 335 -14.88 -10.84 7.66
C LEU A 335 -16.00 -10.65 8.70
N ASP A 336 -16.89 -11.65 8.87
CA ASP A 336 -17.97 -11.61 9.88
C ASP A 336 -17.41 -11.53 11.31
N LEU A 337 -16.36 -12.35 11.59
CA LEU A 337 -15.74 -12.35 12.90
C LEU A 337 -15.03 -11.03 13.19
N ILE A 338 -14.24 -10.51 12.26
CA ILE A 338 -13.56 -9.22 12.35
C ILE A 338 -14.58 -8.10 12.63
N ALA A 339 -15.68 -8.08 11.88
CA ALA A 339 -16.75 -7.10 12.08
C ALA A 339 -17.38 -7.15 13.48
N SER A 340 -17.44 -8.34 14.08
CA SER A 340 -17.97 -8.51 15.45
C SER A 340 -16.98 -8.16 16.55
N LEU A 341 -15.68 -8.31 16.31
CA LEU A 341 -14.62 -8.14 17.32
C LEU A 341 -13.97 -6.75 17.33
N GLU A 342 -13.91 -6.08 16.19
CA GLU A 342 -13.31 -4.76 16.09
C GLU A 342 -14.34 -3.66 16.39
N PRO A 343 -14.04 -2.70 17.27
CA PRO A 343 -15.01 -1.68 17.70
C PRO A 343 -15.26 -0.59 16.66
N CYS A 344 -14.38 -0.44 15.65
CA CYS A 344 -14.46 0.60 14.61
C CYS A 344 -14.08 0.06 13.24
N GLY A 345 -14.52 0.76 12.19
CA GLY A 345 -14.08 0.47 10.81
C GLY A 345 -12.57 0.66 10.63
N ARG A 346 -12.00 -0.09 9.72
CA ARG A 346 -10.56 -0.03 9.40
C ARG A 346 -10.20 1.16 8.52
N GLY A 347 -11.16 1.72 7.79
CA GLY A 347 -10.91 2.76 6.81
C GLY A 347 -10.07 2.26 5.63
N VAL A 348 -9.08 3.06 5.23
CA VAL A 348 -8.16 2.70 4.14
C VAL A 348 -7.18 1.60 4.57
N TYR A 349 -6.86 1.51 5.86
CA TYR A 349 -6.00 0.46 6.40
C TYR A 349 -6.54 -0.93 6.04
N THR A 350 -5.65 -1.82 5.58
CA THR A 350 -5.95 -3.16 5.05
C THR A 350 -6.80 -3.19 3.76
N GLY A 351 -7.06 -2.04 3.17
CA GLY A 351 -7.57 -1.90 1.81
C GLY A 351 -6.45 -1.98 0.77
N ALA A 352 -6.57 -1.26 -0.33
CA ALA A 352 -5.62 -1.28 -1.43
C ALA A 352 -5.42 0.12 -2.02
N ILE A 353 -4.18 0.45 -2.42
CA ILE A 353 -3.81 1.74 -3.01
C ILE A 353 -2.94 1.50 -4.25
N GLY A 354 -3.12 2.29 -5.30
CA GLY A 354 -2.22 2.21 -6.45
C GLY A 354 -2.69 2.93 -7.70
N LEU A 355 -2.41 2.33 -8.84
CA LEU A 355 -2.62 2.91 -10.16
C LEU A 355 -3.21 1.88 -11.13
N LEU A 356 -4.24 2.31 -11.87
CA LEU A 356 -4.75 1.64 -13.08
C LEU A 356 -4.37 2.47 -14.30
N SER A 357 -3.38 2.01 -15.04
CA SER A 357 -2.93 2.62 -16.30
C SER A 357 -3.52 1.89 -17.50
N PRO A 358 -4.00 2.61 -18.54
CA PRO A 358 -4.39 2.00 -19.80
C PRO A 358 -3.25 1.22 -20.48
N VAL A 359 -2.01 1.66 -20.25
CA VAL A 359 -0.80 1.14 -20.92
C VAL A 359 -0.10 0.09 -20.07
N ALA A 360 0.15 0.40 -18.79
CA ALA A 360 0.93 -0.45 -17.92
C ALA A 360 0.09 -1.48 -17.13
N GLY A 361 -1.24 -1.37 -17.14
CA GLY A 361 -2.14 -2.25 -16.42
C GLY A 361 -2.43 -1.78 -15.00
N LEU A 362 -2.63 -2.70 -14.07
CA LEU A 362 -3.02 -2.43 -12.67
C LEU A 362 -1.94 -2.87 -11.71
N GLU A 363 -1.56 -2.00 -10.78
CA GLU A 363 -0.82 -2.39 -9.58
C GLU A 363 -1.41 -1.74 -8.33
N LEU A 364 -1.68 -2.58 -7.31
CA LEU A 364 -2.21 -2.19 -6.00
C LEU A 364 -1.36 -2.80 -4.89
N ASN A 365 -1.05 -2.01 -3.86
CA ASN A 365 -0.49 -2.51 -2.62
C ASN A 365 -1.58 -2.98 -1.65
N VAL A 366 -1.19 -3.70 -0.59
CA VAL A 366 -2.00 -3.83 0.63
C VAL A 366 -1.78 -2.58 1.46
N ALA A 367 -2.84 -1.86 1.84
CA ALA A 367 -2.74 -0.60 2.58
C ALA A 367 -2.41 -0.84 4.07
N ILE A 368 -1.21 -1.36 4.35
CA ILE A 368 -0.63 -1.50 5.70
C ILE A 368 0.48 -0.48 5.91
N ARG A 369 0.86 -0.23 7.18
CA ARG A 369 1.79 0.85 7.52
C ARG A 369 1.32 2.19 6.91
N THR A 370 0.02 2.46 7.06
CA THR A 370 -0.68 3.53 6.36
C THR A 370 -1.29 4.48 7.37
N PHE A 371 -1.02 5.76 7.18
CA PHE A 371 -1.68 6.84 7.88
C PHE A 371 -2.85 7.38 7.07
N GLU A 372 -3.94 7.65 7.77
CA GLU A 372 -5.08 8.42 7.29
C GLU A 372 -5.07 9.77 8.01
N ILE A 373 -5.07 10.87 7.26
CA ILE A 373 -4.99 12.23 7.79
C ILE A 373 -6.21 13.01 7.30
N ALA A 374 -7.03 13.48 8.23
CA ALA A 374 -8.19 14.29 7.93
C ALA A 374 -8.55 15.22 9.10
N ALA A 375 -9.03 16.42 8.82
CA ALA A 375 -9.58 17.37 9.80
C ALA A 375 -8.68 17.56 11.04
N GLY A 376 -7.35 17.67 10.85
CA GLY A 376 -6.39 17.86 11.94
C GLY A 376 -6.09 16.60 12.77
N SER A 377 -6.58 15.45 12.34
CA SER A 377 -6.36 14.15 12.99
C SER A 377 -5.54 13.23 12.09
N ILE A 378 -4.77 12.34 12.72
CA ILE A 378 -4.06 11.25 12.07
C ILE A 378 -4.48 9.92 12.69
N ALA A 379 -4.64 8.90 11.87
CA ALA A 379 -4.93 7.54 12.32
C ALA A 379 -3.96 6.55 11.69
N LEU A 380 -3.59 5.52 12.46
CA LEU A 380 -2.75 4.41 12.06
C LEU A 380 -3.44 3.11 12.46
N GLY A 381 -3.76 2.27 11.48
CA GLY A 381 -4.20 0.90 11.72
C GLY A 381 -3.02 -0.03 11.99
N VAL A 382 -3.16 -0.92 12.97
CA VAL A 382 -2.14 -1.92 13.32
C VAL A 382 -2.83 -3.22 13.71
N GLY A 383 -2.29 -4.37 13.27
CA GLY A 383 -2.88 -5.66 13.59
C GLY A 383 -1.95 -6.85 13.26
N GLY A 384 -2.41 -8.03 13.62
CA GLY A 384 -1.72 -9.28 13.39
C GLY A 384 -2.67 -10.43 13.01
N GLY A 385 -2.12 -11.47 12.39
CA GLY A 385 -2.85 -12.71 12.08
C GLY A 385 -2.93 -13.57 13.33
N ILE A 386 -4.15 -13.94 13.73
CA ILE A 386 -4.43 -14.76 14.89
C ILE A 386 -4.66 -16.20 14.44
N THR A 387 -3.94 -17.12 15.04
CA THR A 387 -4.03 -18.57 14.84
C THR A 387 -4.37 -19.28 16.15
N ALA A 388 -4.56 -20.60 16.13
CA ALA A 388 -4.87 -21.38 17.34
C ALA A 388 -3.79 -21.25 18.45
N ASP A 389 -2.53 -21.06 18.06
CA ASP A 389 -1.40 -20.95 18.99
C ASP A 389 -1.08 -19.49 19.39
N SER A 390 -1.92 -18.52 19.02
CA SER A 390 -1.68 -17.11 19.33
C SER A 390 -1.86 -16.81 20.81
N ASP A 391 -0.84 -16.20 21.42
CA ASP A 391 -0.90 -15.65 22.79
C ASP A 391 -1.36 -14.19 22.76
N PRO A 392 -2.44 -13.82 23.47
CA PRO A 392 -3.00 -12.46 23.42
C PRO A 392 -2.04 -11.34 23.79
N GLU A 393 -1.09 -11.58 24.70
CA GLU A 393 -0.10 -10.56 25.08
C GLU A 393 0.98 -10.45 23.99
N ALA A 394 1.45 -11.57 23.46
CA ALA A 394 2.43 -11.58 22.39
C ALA A 394 1.90 -10.88 21.13
N GLU A 395 0.63 -11.11 20.74
CA GLU A 395 -0.02 -10.44 19.60
C GLU A 395 -0.17 -8.93 19.82
N TRP A 396 -0.47 -8.49 21.07
CA TRP A 396 -0.47 -7.07 21.39
C TRP A 396 0.93 -6.45 21.26
N GLN A 397 1.97 -7.13 21.76
CA GLN A 397 3.36 -6.66 21.63
C GLN A 397 3.78 -6.61 20.15
N GLU A 398 3.33 -7.55 19.33
CA GLU A 398 3.59 -7.51 17.88
C GLU A 398 2.96 -6.29 17.23
N CYS A 399 1.73 -5.91 17.61
CA CYS A 399 1.08 -4.68 17.15
C CYS A 399 1.93 -3.45 17.49
N LEU A 400 2.43 -3.36 18.74
CA LEU A 400 3.27 -2.25 19.18
C LEU A 400 4.60 -2.20 18.39
N HIS A 401 5.23 -3.35 18.15
CA HIS A 401 6.46 -3.43 17.36
C HIS A 401 6.24 -2.98 15.90
N LYS A 402 5.08 -3.30 15.31
CA LYS A 402 4.71 -2.85 13.96
C LYS A 402 4.44 -1.34 13.90
N ALA A 403 3.89 -0.75 14.97
CA ALA A 403 3.63 0.69 15.07
C ALA A 403 4.90 1.52 15.32
N ALA A 404 5.84 1.00 16.10
CA ALA A 404 6.99 1.76 16.61
C ALA A 404 7.80 2.53 15.54
N PRO A 405 8.16 1.98 14.38
CA PRO A 405 8.87 2.75 13.35
C PRO A 405 8.06 3.94 12.81
N LEU A 406 6.74 3.81 12.76
CA LEU A 406 5.83 4.83 12.27
C LEU A 406 5.58 5.90 13.33
N GLU A 407 5.45 5.52 14.60
CA GLU A 407 5.41 6.46 15.74
C GLU A 407 6.71 7.25 15.84
N HIS A 408 7.85 6.58 15.63
CA HIS A 408 9.16 7.24 15.60
C HIS A 408 9.26 8.26 14.45
N LEU A 409 8.78 7.92 13.25
CA LEU A 409 8.72 8.85 12.14
C LEU A 409 7.87 10.08 12.46
N LEU A 410 6.69 9.90 13.07
CA LEU A 410 5.81 11.01 13.45
C LEU A 410 6.46 11.95 14.49
N ALA A 411 7.19 11.40 15.45
CA ALA A 411 7.83 12.17 16.52
C ALA A 411 9.08 12.95 16.08
N ASN A 412 9.64 12.63 14.91
CA ASN A 412 10.91 13.18 14.43
C ASN A 412 10.77 13.89 13.07
N PRO A 413 10.13 15.08 13.01
CA PRO A 413 9.92 15.81 11.77
C PRO A 413 11.22 16.31 11.11
N LEU A 414 12.35 16.18 11.78
CA LEU A 414 13.69 16.59 11.37
C LEU A 414 14.59 15.41 10.97
N LEU A 415 14.04 14.24 10.61
CA LEU A 415 14.86 13.19 10.01
C LEU A 415 15.45 13.75 8.70
N ARG A 416 16.67 14.32 8.85
CA ARG A 416 17.47 14.93 7.78
C ARG A 416 17.77 13.87 6.74
N GLY A 417 17.18 13.99 5.57
CA GLY A 417 17.36 13.05 4.48
C GLY A 417 16.99 13.62 3.10
N VAL A 418 16.68 14.90 3.02
CA VAL A 418 16.39 15.58 1.75
C VAL A 418 17.51 16.55 1.37
N GLU A 419 18.55 16.68 2.20
CA GLU A 419 19.79 17.40 1.86
C GLU A 419 20.84 16.35 1.45
N GLN A 420 20.94 16.06 0.17
CA GLN A 420 22.12 15.90 -0.70
C GLN A 420 21.68 15.35 -2.07
#